data_51bfbdb2020ec74d456996d60ebe90c6
#
_entry.id   51bfbdb2020ec74d456996d60ebe90c6
#
_cell.length_a   1.000
_cell.length_b   1.000
_cell.length_c   1.000
_cell.angle_alpha   90.00
_cell.angle_beta   90.00
_cell.angle_gamma   90.00
#
_symmetry.space_group_name_H-M   'P 1'
#
loop_
_entity.id
_entity.type
_entity.pdbx_description
1 polymer ?
#
loop_
_entity_poly.entity_id
_entity_poly.type
_entity_poly.pdbx_seq_one_letter_code
_entity_poly.pdbx_strand_id
1 'polypeptide(L)'
;MSKKAFQSQLSYSMKTEYPTYNQLRAGLNYSSPYLYEGGNPDLRPETRHELSLLSRYMKSSLMINYTAVVDQIIQVPTLYADNIMLYRPDNHGVNKYLSLSISQRVNWGDFWECALRMDYQTQWMRVAGFTRERGDGYMLKADNTISLSNHVQCFVNGAYRSASENGLFRIPRAWNLDVALNFSLLSDRLNIYLECADVFSTLHGKRTYDGEHITMDYSRNYQTRTFTIYVSYKLSNLISSKKYKGNTTNDEIKRL
;
A
#
# COMPACT_ATOMS: atom_id res chain seq x y z
N MET A 1 -3.48 32.43 18.68
CA MET A 1 -2.67 32.20 17.47
C MET A 1 -1.89 30.90 17.68
N SER A 2 -2.33 29.81 17.06
CA SER A 2 -1.58 28.54 17.10
C SER A 2 -0.26 28.74 16.34
N LYS A 3 0.87 28.53 16.99
CA LYS A 3 2.18 28.56 16.31
C LYS A 3 2.18 27.47 15.23
N LYS A 4 2.30 27.87 13.98
CA LYS A 4 2.51 26.98 12.84
C LYS A 4 3.84 26.26 13.05
N ALA A 5 3.81 25.10 13.69
CA ALA A 5 5.00 24.35 14.03
C ALA A 5 5.44 23.52 12.81
N PHE A 6 6.64 23.76 12.35
CA PHE A 6 7.37 22.83 11.49
C PHE A 6 7.85 21.67 12.36
N GLN A 7 7.59 20.46 11.94
CA GLN A 7 8.07 19.23 12.58
C GLN A 7 8.85 18.41 11.58
N SER A 8 10.03 17.95 11.96
CA SER A 8 10.84 17.06 11.15
C SER A 8 11.43 15.97 12.02
N GLN A 9 11.39 14.75 11.52
CA GLN A 9 11.93 13.56 12.16
C GLN A 9 12.78 12.81 11.17
N LEU A 10 14.04 12.56 11.55
CA LEU A 10 14.96 11.69 10.83
C LEU A 10 15.11 10.41 11.64
N SER A 11 14.98 9.27 11.01
CA SER A 11 15.17 7.96 11.61
C SER A 11 16.04 7.07 10.74
N TYR A 12 16.85 6.26 11.41
CA TYR A 12 17.62 5.19 10.79
C TYR A 12 17.34 3.89 11.50
N SER A 13 17.14 2.83 10.73
CA SER A 13 17.01 1.48 11.26
C SER A 13 17.85 0.49 10.47
N MET A 14 18.32 -0.53 11.15
CA MET A 14 19.00 -1.67 10.56
C MET A 14 18.32 -2.95 11.06
N LYS A 15 17.95 -3.83 10.13
CA LYS A 15 17.27 -5.09 10.44
C LYS A 15 17.88 -6.22 9.63
N THR A 16 18.18 -7.33 10.28
CA THR A 16 18.56 -8.58 9.62
C THR A 16 17.34 -9.49 9.52
N GLU A 17 17.04 -9.99 8.33
CA GLU A 17 15.96 -10.91 8.06
C GLU A 17 16.53 -12.26 7.63
N TYR A 18 16.14 -13.33 8.34
CA TYR A 18 16.56 -14.68 8.06
C TYR A 18 15.65 -15.33 7.02
N PRO A 19 16.19 -16.20 6.15
CA PRO A 19 15.37 -16.97 5.23
C PRO A 19 14.31 -17.78 5.98
N THR A 20 13.11 -17.86 5.42
CA THR A 20 12.05 -18.70 5.95
C THR A 20 12.32 -20.18 5.69
N TYR A 21 11.69 -21.07 6.47
CA TYR A 21 11.79 -22.51 6.27
C TYR A 21 11.44 -22.94 4.83
N ASN A 22 10.40 -22.33 4.25
CA ASN A 22 10.00 -22.65 2.87
C ASN A 22 11.05 -22.21 1.83
N GLN A 23 11.77 -21.11 2.10
CA GLN A 23 12.84 -20.65 1.22
C GLN A 23 14.09 -21.56 1.32
N LEU A 24 14.33 -22.19 2.46
CA LEU A 24 15.47 -23.10 2.69
C LEU A 24 15.19 -24.55 2.28
N ARG A 25 13.94 -24.91 1.97
CA ARG A 25 13.56 -26.28 1.66
C ARG A 25 14.23 -26.77 0.38
N ALA A 26 14.91 -27.91 0.40
CA ALA A 26 15.60 -28.50 -0.75
C ALA A 26 14.68 -29.12 -1.82
N GLY A 27 13.39 -29.29 -1.55
CA GLY A 27 12.44 -29.94 -2.47
C GLY A 27 11.84 -29.00 -3.52
N LEU A 28 11.42 -29.59 -4.64
CA LEU A 28 10.62 -28.91 -5.65
C LEU A 28 9.13 -29.13 -5.38
N ASN A 29 8.36 -28.06 -5.54
CA ASN A 29 6.91 -28.07 -5.56
C ASN A 29 6.42 -27.84 -6.99
N TYR A 30 5.49 -28.65 -7.46
CA TYR A 30 4.95 -28.60 -8.81
C TYR A 30 3.65 -27.78 -8.81
N SER A 31 3.76 -26.48 -9.08
CA SER A 31 2.59 -25.59 -9.13
C SER A 31 1.77 -25.77 -10.41
N SER A 32 2.42 -26.17 -11.49
CA SER A 32 1.80 -26.56 -12.75
C SER A 32 2.78 -27.42 -13.58
N PRO A 33 2.35 -28.02 -14.73
CA PRO A 33 3.26 -28.76 -15.62
C PRO A 33 4.45 -27.91 -16.14
N TYR A 34 4.31 -26.59 -16.13
CA TYR A 34 5.30 -25.64 -16.67
C TYR A 34 5.95 -24.77 -15.60
N LEU A 35 5.54 -24.91 -14.33
CA LEU A 35 5.98 -24.03 -13.25
C LEU A 35 6.30 -24.82 -12.01
N TYR A 36 7.57 -24.82 -11.64
CA TYR A 36 8.09 -25.43 -10.43
C TYR A 36 8.55 -24.33 -9.46
N GLU A 37 8.43 -24.61 -8.17
CA GLU A 37 8.92 -23.77 -7.10
C GLU A 37 9.89 -24.56 -6.23
N GLY A 38 11.07 -24.00 -5.98
CA GLY A 38 12.09 -24.61 -5.15
C GLY A 38 12.58 -23.67 -4.07
N GLY A 39 13.11 -24.22 -3.00
CA GLY A 39 13.89 -23.46 -2.03
C GLY A 39 15.38 -23.53 -2.33
N ASN A 40 16.18 -22.83 -1.52
CA ASN A 40 17.63 -22.78 -1.60
C ASN A 40 18.22 -22.90 -0.20
N PRO A 41 18.80 -24.06 0.16
CA PRO A 41 19.41 -24.26 1.48
C PRO A 41 20.61 -23.35 1.77
N ASP A 42 21.24 -22.80 0.71
CA ASP A 42 22.45 -21.98 0.81
C ASP A 42 22.15 -20.48 1.03
N LEU A 43 20.88 -20.13 1.24
CA LEU A 43 20.50 -18.75 1.48
C LEU A 43 21.12 -18.21 2.76
N ARG A 44 21.64 -16.99 2.64
CA ARG A 44 22.14 -16.18 3.74
C ARG A 44 21.09 -15.16 4.18
N PRO A 45 21.14 -14.71 5.44
CA PRO A 45 20.28 -13.62 5.89
C PRO A 45 20.51 -12.34 5.09
N GLU A 46 19.44 -11.61 4.78
CA GLU A 46 19.54 -10.27 4.21
C GLU A 46 19.63 -9.22 5.32
N THR A 47 20.34 -8.12 5.04
CA THR A 47 20.40 -6.97 5.95
C THR A 47 19.83 -5.74 5.29
N ARG A 48 18.83 -5.17 5.91
CA ARG A 48 18.11 -3.97 5.46
C ARG A 48 18.53 -2.76 6.28
N HIS A 49 19.01 -1.73 5.60
CA HIS A 49 19.29 -0.40 6.14
C HIS A 49 18.23 0.56 5.63
N GLU A 50 17.56 1.26 6.51
CA GLU A 50 16.49 2.20 6.15
C GLU A 50 16.74 3.55 6.80
N LEU A 51 16.78 4.61 5.98
CA LEU A 51 16.85 6.01 6.39
C LEU A 51 15.56 6.70 5.97
N SER A 52 14.83 7.25 6.93
CA SER A 52 13.55 7.91 6.73
C SER A 52 13.56 9.33 7.25
N LEU A 53 13.12 10.27 6.42
CA LEU A 53 12.87 11.66 6.78
C LEU A 53 11.38 11.94 6.63
N LEU A 54 10.74 12.35 7.70
CA LEU A 54 9.36 12.82 7.72
C LEU A 54 9.35 14.30 8.13
N SER A 55 8.82 15.17 7.29
CA SER A 55 8.64 16.58 7.58
C SER A 55 7.19 16.98 7.41
N ARG A 56 6.66 17.75 8.36
CA ARG A 56 5.29 18.26 8.34
C ARG A 56 5.29 19.76 8.56
N TYR A 57 4.53 20.46 7.76
CA TYR A 57 4.30 21.87 7.89
C TYR A 57 2.85 22.19 7.57
N MET A 58 2.10 22.66 8.54
CA MET A 58 0.66 22.94 8.40
C MET A 58 -0.12 21.73 7.88
N LYS A 59 -0.64 21.83 6.64
CA LYS A 59 -1.43 20.80 5.93
C LYS A 59 -0.60 20.05 4.88
N SER A 60 0.72 20.24 4.90
CA SER A 60 1.66 19.60 3.98
C SER A 60 2.49 18.56 4.70
N SER A 61 2.81 17.46 4.05
CA SER A 61 3.82 16.51 4.51
C SER A 61 4.74 16.07 3.39
N LEU A 62 5.99 15.86 3.76
CA LEU A 62 7.05 15.30 2.92
C LEU A 62 7.61 14.09 3.63
N MET A 63 7.70 12.97 2.94
CA MET A 63 8.34 11.75 3.42
C MET A 63 9.34 11.27 2.38
N ILE A 64 10.57 11.02 2.81
CA ILE A 64 11.64 10.48 1.99
C ILE A 64 12.15 9.22 2.68
N ASN A 65 12.13 8.08 1.98
CA ASN A 65 12.71 6.84 2.48
C ASN A 65 13.77 6.36 1.51
N TYR A 66 14.94 6.08 2.05
CA TYR A 66 16.01 5.39 1.33
C TYR A 66 16.27 4.06 2.01
N THR A 67 16.22 2.98 1.24
CA THR A 67 16.46 1.62 1.72
C THR A 67 17.57 0.99 0.91
N ALA A 68 18.57 0.41 1.59
CA ALA A 68 19.57 -0.45 0.98
C ALA A 68 19.45 -1.85 1.60
N VAL A 69 19.34 -2.87 0.76
CA VAL A 69 19.23 -4.27 1.19
C VAL A 69 20.46 -5.01 0.69
N VAL A 70 21.27 -5.51 1.63
CA VAL A 70 22.48 -6.29 1.36
C VAL A 70 22.11 -7.77 1.36
N ASP A 71 22.64 -8.52 0.40
CA ASP A 71 22.33 -9.94 0.18
C ASP A 71 20.82 -10.22 0.07
N GLN A 72 20.08 -9.32 -0.61
CA GLN A 72 18.63 -9.42 -0.72
C GLN A 72 18.19 -10.76 -1.29
N ILE A 73 17.25 -11.41 -0.60
CA ILE A 73 16.66 -12.66 -1.05
C ILE A 73 15.56 -12.35 -2.06
N ILE A 74 15.78 -12.71 -3.32
CA ILE A 74 14.84 -12.49 -4.42
C ILE A 74 14.54 -13.80 -5.10
N GLN A 75 13.26 -14.07 -5.35
CA GLN A 75 12.83 -15.21 -6.13
C GLN A 75 12.86 -14.87 -7.61
N VAL A 76 13.78 -15.50 -8.34
CA VAL A 76 13.99 -15.25 -9.77
C VAL A 76 13.52 -16.46 -10.56
N PRO A 77 12.72 -16.26 -11.63
CA PRO A 77 12.38 -17.34 -12.54
C PRO A 77 13.59 -17.69 -13.42
N THR A 78 13.90 -18.97 -13.48
CA THR A 78 14.95 -19.54 -14.35
C THR A 78 14.37 -20.65 -15.20
N LEU A 79 14.98 -20.94 -16.35
CA LEU A 79 14.61 -22.09 -17.16
C LEU A 79 15.22 -23.35 -16.52
N TYR A 80 14.38 -24.30 -16.11
CA TYR A 80 14.79 -25.56 -15.50
C TYR A 80 14.99 -26.67 -16.52
N ALA A 81 14.08 -26.75 -17.49
CA ALA A 81 14.11 -27.65 -18.66
C ALA A 81 13.29 -27.01 -19.78
N ASP A 82 13.26 -27.65 -20.96
CA ASP A 82 12.45 -27.15 -22.06
C ASP A 82 11.01 -26.87 -21.63
N ASN A 83 10.60 -25.59 -21.71
CA ASN A 83 9.29 -25.08 -21.32
C ASN A 83 8.93 -25.21 -19.81
N ILE A 84 9.87 -25.52 -18.93
CA ILE A 84 9.65 -25.61 -17.48
C ILE A 84 10.40 -24.47 -16.79
N MET A 85 9.65 -23.65 -16.07
CA MET A 85 10.15 -22.57 -15.27
C MET A 85 10.37 -23.02 -13.82
N LEU A 86 11.47 -22.61 -13.24
CA LEU A 86 11.76 -22.80 -11.81
C LEU A 86 11.83 -21.43 -11.13
N TYR A 87 10.97 -21.19 -10.15
CA TYR A 87 11.10 -20.10 -9.22
C TYR A 87 11.93 -20.55 -8.01
N ARG A 88 13.11 -19.97 -7.86
CA ARG A 88 14.01 -20.26 -6.75
C ARG A 88 14.51 -18.98 -6.12
N PRO A 89 14.47 -18.85 -4.77
CA PRO A 89 15.05 -17.70 -4.08
C PRO A 89 16.59 -17.82 -4.09
N ASP A 90 17.26 -16.68 -4.29
CA ASP A 90 18.71 -16.56 -4.19
C ASP A 90 19.10 -15.20 -3.59
N ASN A 91 20.32 -15.11 -3.06
CA ASN A 91 20.85 -13.85 -2.55
C ASN A 91 21.44 -13.01 -3.69
N HIS A 92 21.02 -11.76 -3.76
CA HIS A 92 21.45 -10.81 -4.78
C HIS A 92 22.04 -9.57 -4.12
N GLY A 93 23.32 -9.37 -4.20
CA GLY A 93 24.13 -8.23 -3.82
C GLY A 93 23.46 -7.10 -3.02
N VAL A 94 23.69 -5.87 -3.43
CA VAL A 94 23.09 -4.70 -2.78
C VAL A 94 22.05 -4.06 -3.71
N ASN A 95 20.80 -4.10 -3.30
CA ASN A 95 19.70 -3.43 -3.98
C ASN A 95 19.26 -2.19 -3.21
N LYS A 96 18.93 -1.12 -3.92
CA LYS A 96 18.63 0.19 -3.35
C LYS A 96 17.26 0.68 -3.82
N TYR A 97 16.57 1.34 -2.93
CA TYR A 97 15.23 1.87 -3.16
C TYR A 97 15.15 3.29 -2.60
N LEU A 98 14.56 4.20 -3.36
CA LEU A 98 14.25 5.55 -2.90
C LEU A 98 12.78 5.82 -3.16
N SER A 99 12.07 6.26 -2.14
CA SER A 99 10.69 6.74 -2.27
C SER A 99 10.54 8.15 -1.72
N LEU A 100 9.76 8.95 -2.43
CA LEU A 100 9.40 10.31 -2.08
C LEU A 100 7.87 10.40 -2.09
N SER A 101 7.28 10.81 -0.97
CA SER A 101 5.84 11.09 -0.87
C SER A 101 5.62 12.53 -0.45
N ILE A 102 4.84 13.26 -1.23
CA ILE A 102 4.39 14.62 -0.91
C ILE A 102 2.88 14.58 -0.78
N SER A 103 2.35 15.14 0.28
CA SER A 103 0.91 15.33 0.41
C SER A 103 0.57 16.75 0.83
N GLN A 104 -0.53 17.25 0.30
CA GLN A 104 -1.06 18.58 0.56
C GLN A 104 -2.57 18.51 0.70
N ARG A 105 -3.12 19.08 1.78
CA ARG A 105 -4.56 19.29 1.93
C ARG A 105 -4.89 20.74 1.70
N VAL A 106 -5.87 20.97 0.83
CA VAL A 106 -6.38 22.30 0.47
C VAL A 106 -7.87 22.34 0.83
N ASN A 107 -8.31 23.42 1.46
CA ASN A 107 -9.72 23.65 1.76
C ASN A 107 -10.14 24.95 1.11
N TRP A 108 -11.28 24.93 0.40
CA TRP A 108 -11.95 26.09 -0.15
C TRP A 108 -13.25 26.33 0.62
N GLY A 109 -13.18 27.22 1.60
CA GLY A 109 -14.28 27.38 2.54
C GLY A 109 -14.61 26.07 3.25
N ASP A 110 -15.88 25.89 3.60
CA ASP A 110 -16.38 24.69 4.26
C ASP A 110 -17.01 23.70 3.26
N PHE A 111 -17.08 24.09 1.96
CA PHE A 111 -17.79 23.30 0.97
C PHE A 111 -16.88 22.31 0.21
N TRP A 112 -15.58 22.57 0.09
CA TRP A 112 -14.68 21.71 -0.65
C TRP A 112 -13.33 21.50 0.06
N GLU A 113 -12.99 20.23 0.30
CA GLU A 113 -11.69 19.79 0.73
C GLU A 113 -11.07 18.90 -0.35
N CYS A 114 -9.82 19.17 -0.70
CA CYS A 114 -9.02 18.34 -1.62
C CYS A 114 -7.73 17.90 -0.94
N ALA A 115 -7.49 16.59 -0.89
CA ALA A 115 -6.22 16.00 -0.46
C ALA A 115 -5.46 15.53 -1.71
N LEU A 116 -4.33 16.19 -2.00
CA LEU A 116 -3.43 15.83 -3.09
C LEU A 116 -2.29 15.00 -2.55
N ARG A 117 -1.90 13.95 -3.26
CA ARG A 117 -0.74 13.14 -2.96
C ARG A 117 0.02 12.79 -4.23
N MET A 118 1.34 12.94 -4.16
CA MET A 118 2.29 12.47 -5.16
C MET A 118 3.27 11.52 -4.50
N ASP A 119 3.38 10.31 -5.04
CA ASP A 119 4.38 9.32 -4.64
C ASP A 119 5.30 9.08 -5.85
N TYR A 120 6.60 9.22 -5.66
CA TYR A 120 7.63 8.83 -6.61
C TYR A 120 8.47 7.73 -5.99
N GLN A 121 8.81 6.71 -6.78
CA GLN A 121 9.72 5.65 -6.37
C GLN A 121 10.72 5.36 -7.46
N THR A 122 11.94 5.04 -7.04
CA THR A 122 12.98 4.53 -7.95
C THR A 122 13.72 3.40 -7.24
N GLN A 123 14.18 2.45 -8.02
CA GLN A 123 14.94 1.29 -7.56
C GLN A 123 16.19 1.10 -8.40
N TRP A 124 17.25 0.60 -7.78
CA TRP A 124 18.47 0.13 -8.43
C TRP A 124 18.67 -1.31 -7.96
N MET A 125 18.49 -2.24 -8.88
CA MET A 125 18.53 -3.68 -8.60
C MET A 125 19.56 -4.36 -9.50
N ARG A 126 20.38 -5.20 -8.89
CA ARG A 126 21.32 -6.08 -9.59
C ARG A 126 20.94 -7.51 -9.30
N VAL A 127 20.25 -8.13 -10.24
CA VAL A 127 19.73 -9.48 -10.15
C VAL A 127 20.27 -10.27 -11.35
N ALA A 128 20.90 -11.41 -11.12
CA ALA A 128 21.40 -12.26 -12.19
C ALA A 128 20.24 -12.72 -13.09
N GLY A 129 20.44 -12.68 -14.41
CA GLY A 129 19.41 -13.03 -15.39
C GLY A 129 18.31 -11.98 -15.56
N PHE A 130 18.51 -10.74 -15.04
CA PHE A 130 17.60 -9.62 -15.20
C PHE A 130 18.27 -8.46 -15.94
N THR A 131 17.61 -7.98 -17.00
CA THR A 131 18.22 -7.04 -17.97
C THR A 131 18.23 -5.58 -17.51
N ARG A 132 17.47 -5.22 -16.45
CA ARG A 132 17.29 -3.85 -16.02
C ARG A 132 17.75 -3.64 -14.59
N GLU A 133 18.69 -2.71 -14.45
CA GLU A 133 19.19 -2.33 -13.14
C GLU A 133 18.41 -1.19 -12.48
N ARG A 134 17.67 -0.40 -13.25
CA ARG A 134 16.95 0.77 -12.74
C ARG A 134 15.49 0.76 -13.16
N GLY A 135 14.63 1.04 -12.21
CA GLY A 135 13.20 1.22 -12.42
C GLY A 135 12.66 2.41 -11.63
N ASP A 136 11.77 3.16 -12.24
CA ASP A 136 11.11 4.31 -11.63
C ASP A 136 9.62 4.36 -11.98
N GLY A 137 8.89 5.08 -11.15
CA GLY A 137 7.46 5.29 -11.32
C GLY A 137 6.91 6.33 -10.37
N TYR A 138 5.77 6.88 -10.72
CA TYR A 138 5.06 7.81 -9.86
C TYR A 138 3.56 7.51 -9.84
N MET A 139 2.92 7.95 -8.76
CA MET A 139 1.49 7.90 -8.56
C MET A 139 0.99 9.26 -8.09
N LEU A 140 -0.09 9.72 -8.70
CA LEU A 140 -0.79 10.94 -8.31
C LEU A 140 -2.18 10.54 -7.81
N LYS A 141 -2.60 11.12 -6.69
CA LYS A 141 -3.94 10.96 -6.14
C LYS A 141 -4.53 12.31 -5.81
N ALA A 142 -5.83 12.45 -6.06
CA ALA A 142 -6.64 13.59 -5.66
C ALA A 142 -7.93 13.07 -5.04
N ASP A 143 -8.08 13.23 -3.73
CA ASP A 143 -9.27 12.85 -2.98
C ASP A 143 -10.05 14.14 -2.67
N ASN A 144 -11.26 14.25 -3.24
CA ASN A 144 -12.10 15.43 -3.10
C ASN A 144 -13.35 15.09 -2.28
N THR A 145 -13.61 15.92 -1.27
CA THR A 145 -14.85 15.93 -0.50
C THR A 145 -15.57 17.23 -0.76
N ILE A 146 -16.78 17.17 -1.31
CA ILE A 146 -17.60 18.31 -1.65
C ILE A 146 -18.86 18.25 -0.79
N SER A 147 -19.03 19.19 0.14
CA SER A 147 -20.21 19.34 0.98
C SER A 147 -21.28 20.10 0.21
N LEU A 148 -22.22 19.37 -0.40
CA LEU A 148 -23.31 19.98 -1.18
C LEU A 148 -24.37 20.62 -0.28
N SER A 149 -24.53 20.07 0.92
CA SER A 149 -25.37 20.62 1.99
C SER A 149 -24.92 20.05 3.35
N ASN A 150 -25.56 20.48 4.43
CA ASN A 150 -25.30 19.91 5.77
C ASN A 150 -25.60 18.40 5.87
N HIS A 151 -26.34 17.85 4.90
CA HIS A 151 -26.78 16.46 4.90
C HIS A 151 -26.27 15.64 3.73
N VAL A 152 -25.60 16.29 2.74
CA VAL A 152 -25.17 15.62 1.51
C VAL A 152 -23.73 15.96 1.21
N GLN A 153 -22.90 14.92 1.11
CA GLN A 153 -21.52 15.02 0.68
C GLN A 153 -21.30 14.21 -0.59
N CYS A 154 -20.50 14.74 -1.50
CA CYS A 154 -20.03 14.07 -2.70
C CYS A 154 -18.52 13.85 -2.60
N PHE A 155 -18.07 12.66 -2.96
CA PHE A 155 -16.66 12.30 -3.03
C PHE A 155 -16.32 12.04 -4.50
N VAL A 156 -15.23 12.64 -4.97
CA VAL A 156 -14.70 12.42 -6.32
C VAL A 156 -13.21 12.18 -6.19
N ASN A 157 -12.80 10.92 -6.29
CA ASN A 157 -11.44 10.50 -6.02
C ASN A 157 -10.82 9.99 -7.32
N GLY A 158 -9.68 10.55 -7.68
CA GLY A 158 -8.92 10.16 -8.86
C GLY A 158 -7.54 9.67 -8.49
N ALA A 159 -7.07 8.62 -9.19
CA ALA A 159 -5.70 8.16 -9.09
C ALA A 159 -5.12 7.89 -10.47
N TYR A 160 -3.87 8.24 -10.64
CA TYR A 160 -3.07 7.92 -11.82
C TYR A 160 -1.73 7.33 -11.38
N ARG A 161 -1.34 6.22 -11.98
CA ARG A 161 -0.04 5.59 -11.83
C ARG A 161 0.63 5.54 -13.20
N SER A 162 1.87 6.03 -13.28
CA SER A 162 2.70 5.87 -14.47
C SER A 162 2.99 4.40 -14.75
N ALA A 163 3.43 4.07 -15.95
CA ALA A 163 4.16 2.84 -16.15
C ALA A 163 5.36 2.84 -15.19
N SER A 164 5.62 1.72 -14.54
CA SER A 164 6.67 1.62 -13.51
C SER A 164 7.28 0.23 -13.49
N GLU A 165 8.43 0.12 -12.89
CA GLU A 165 9.07 -1.14 -12.54
C GLU A 165 9.01 -1.33 -11.03
N ASN A 166 8.48 -2.48 -10.62
CA ASN A 166 8.38 -2.85 -9.22
C ASN A 166 8.99 -4.24 -9.02
N GLY A 167 10.14 -4.28 -8.36
CA GLY A 167 10.96 -5.47 -8.32
C GLY A 167 11.40 -5.84 -9.74
N LEU A 168 11.14 -7.06 -10.13
CA LEU A 168 11.48 -7.60 -11.44
C LEU A 168 10.38 -7.41 -12.49
N PHE A 169 9.27 -6.74 -12.15
CA PHE A 169 8.11 -6.61 -13.02
C PHE A 169 7.93 -5.21 -13.53
N ARG A 170 7.64 -5.11 -14.83
CA ARG A 170 7.09 -3.91 -15.46
C ARG A 170 5.58 -3.91 -15.27
N ILE A 171 5.06 -2.81 -14.76
CA ILE A 171 3.64 -2.59 -14.53
C ILE A 171 3.19 -1.46 -15.45
N PRO A 172 2.19 -1.63 -16.30
CA PRO A 172 1.71 -0.58 -17.19
C PRO A 172 1.05 0.56 -16.41
N ARG A 173 0.94 1.72 -17.06
CA ARG A 173 0.17 2.84 -16.51
C ARG A 173 -1.28 2.43 -16.24
N ALA A 174 -1.84 3.02 -15.21
CA ALA A 174 -3.24 2.82 -14.85
C ALA A 174 -3.81 4.10 -14.23
N TRP A 175 -5.12 4.29 -14.35
CA TRP A 175 -5.85 5.35 -13.68
C TRP A 175 -7.24 4.88 -13.31
N ASN A 176 -7.86 5.52 -12.34
CA ASN A 176 -9.27 5.30 -12.00
C ASN A 176 -9.91 6.58 -11.49
N LEU A 177 -11.23 6.60 -11.57
CA LEU A 177 -12.07 7.60 -10.96
C LEU A 177 -13.16 6.89 -10.16
N ASP A 178 -13.28 7.27 -8.88
CA ASP A 178 -14.29 6.78 -7.98
C ASP A 178 -15.21 7.94 -7.60
N VAL A 179 -16.51 7.68 -7.56
CA VAL A 179 -17.51 8.68 -7.19
C VAL A 179 -18.42 8.10 -6.12
N ALA A 180 -18.65 8.87 -5.04
CA ALA A 180 -19.57 8.46 -4.01
C ALA A 180 -20.45 9.62 -3.52
N LEU A 181 -21.62 9.28 -2.99
CA LEU A 181 -22.55 10.19 -2.34
C LEU A 181 -22.85 9.66 -0.93
N ASN A 182 -22.83 10.56 0.03
CA ASN A 182 -23.19 10.27 1.41
C ASN A 182 -24.36 11.17 1.82
N PHE A 183 -25.41 10.54 2.32
CA PHE A 183 -26.62 11.21 2.81
C PHE A 183 -26.77 10.97 4.30
N SER A 184 -26.78 12.04 5.12
CA SER A 184 -27.07 12.02 6.54
C SER A 184 -28.50 12.51 6.77
N LEU A 185 -29.41 11.61 7.12
CA LEU A 185 -30.85 11.86 7.22
C LEU A 185 -31.34 11.63 8.66
N LEU A 186 -32.55 12.08 8.97
CA LEU A 186 -33.22 11.86 10.26
C LEU A 186 -32.38 12.37 11.45
N SER A 187 -31.82 13.59 11.34
CA SER A 187 -30.91 14.16 12.34
C SER A 187 -29.71 13.26 12.62
N ASP A 188 -29.02 12.82 11.59
CA ASP A 188 -27.83 11.94 11.59
C ASP A 188 -28.08 10.52 12.15
N ARG A 189 -29.35 10.09 12.20
CA ARG A 189 -29.69 8.72 12.58
C ARG A 189 -29.61 7.73 11.43
N LEU A 190 -29.91 8.19 10.20
CA LEU A 190 -29.83 7.36 9.00
C LEU A 190 -28.72 7.90 8.11
N ASN A 191 -27.74 7.06 7.84
CA ASN A 191 -26.68 7.35 6.89
C ASN A 191 -26.78 6.39 5.70
N ILE A 192 -26.79 6.92 4.48
CA ILE A 192 -26.81 6.17 3.23
C ILE A 192 -25.58 6.58 2.42
N TYR A 193 -24.71 5.64 2.12
CA TYR A 193 -23.53 5.84 1.30
C TYR A 193 -23.67 5.02 0.02
N LEU A 194 -23.52 5.67 -1.12
CA LEU A 194 -23.59 5.11 -2.46
C LEU A 194 -22.24 5.35 -3.12
N GLU A 195 -21.61 4.31 -3.66
CA GLU A 195 -20.32 4.41 -4.31
C GLU A 195 -20.33 3.68 -5.65
N CYS A 196 -19.67 4.27 -6.64
CA CYS A 196 -19.24 3.64 -7.86
C CYS A 196 -17.71 3.74 -7.94
N ALA A 197 -17.00 2.66 -7.69
CA ALA A 197 -15.57 2.59 -7.83
C ALA A 197 -15.20 2.25 -9.28
N ASP A 198 -14.07 2.78 -9.76
CA ASP A 198 -13.55 2.64 -11.12
C ASP A 198 -14.64 2.82 -12.18
N VAL A 199 -15.27 4.02 -12.18
CA VAL A 199 -16.42 4.38 -13.06
C VAL A 199 -16.16 3.99 -14.51
N PHE A 200 -14.92 4.11 -14.98
CA PHE A 200 -14.55 3.87 -16.38
C PHE A 200 -13.98 2.48 -16.64
N SER A 201 -13.85 1.60 -15.62
CA SER A 201 -13.25 0.25 -15.71
C SER A 201 -11.86 0.28 -16.36
N THR A 202 -11.01 1.17 -15.88
CA THR A 202 -9.68 1.42 -16.47
C THR A 202 -8.54 0.67 -15.76
N LEU A 203 -8.81 0.08 -14.60
CA LEU A 203 -7.83 -0.71 -13.88
C LEU A 203 -7.60 -2.08 -14.54
N HIS A 204 -6.34 -2.48 -14.65
CA HIS A 204 -5.94 -3.75 -15.26
C HIS A 204 -4.90 -4.45 -14.39
N GLY A 205 -5.04 -5.76 -14.23
CA GLY A 205 -4.07 -6.60 -13.54
C GLY A 205 -2.99 -7.14 -14.46
N LYS A 206 -2.27 -6.25 -15.17
CA LYS A 206 -1.17 -6.65 -16.07
C LYS A 206 0.19 -6.38 -15.43
N ARG A 207 1.12 -7.31 -15.65
CA ARG A 207 2.54 -7.12 -15.34
C ARG A 207 3.38 -8.01 -16.24
N THR A 208 4.55 -7.54 -16.63
CA THR A 208 5.50 -8.28 -17.46
C THR A 208 6.79 -8.48 -16.69
N TYR A 209 7.28 -9.71 -16.65
CA TYR A 209 8.65 -10.02 -16.28
C TYR A 209 9.49 -10.08 -17.57
N ASP A 210 10.63 -9.41 -17.58
CA ASP A 210 11.49 -9.29 -18.75
C ASP A 210 12.93 -9.65 -18.33
N GLY A 211 13.22 -10.94 -18.30
CA GLY A 211 14.52 -11.49 -17.98
C GLY A 211 15.38 -11.69 -19.23
N GLU A 212 16.64 -12.08 -19.05
CA GLU A 212 17.62 -12.26 -20.14
C GLU A 212 17.19 -13.34 -21.15
N HIS A 213 16.59 -14.41 -20.67
CA HIS A 213 16.20 -15.56 -21.51
C HIS A 213 14.70 -15.83 -21.50
N ILE A 214 13.92 -15.10 -20.72
CA ILE A 214 12.52 -15.40 -20.47
C ILE A 214 11.73 -14.11 -20.34
N THR A 215 10.67 -14.01 -21.14
CA THR A 215 9.64 -12.96 -20.97
C THR A 215 8.34 -13.62 -20.54
N MET A 216 7.71 -13.09 -19.49
CA MET A 216 6.41 -13.57 -19.02
C MET A 216 5.42 -12.44 -18.86
N ASP A 217 4.28 -12.59 -19.50
CA ASP A 217 3.15 -11.69 -19.35
C ASP A 217 2.10 -12.29 -18.42
N TYR A 218 1.86 -11.58 -17.33
CA TYR A 218 0.77 -11.90 -16.43
C TYR A 218 -0.40 -10.98 -16.70
N SER A 219 -1.54 -11.54 -17.03
CA SER A 219 -2.78 -10.79 -17.19
C SER A 219 -3.86 -11.40 -16.31
N ARG A 220 -4.42 -10.60 -15.43
CA ARG A 220 -5.57 -10.98 -14.62
C ARG A 220 -6.74 -10.07 -14.97
N ASN A 221 -7.75 -10.64 -15.60
CA ASN A 221 -8.98 -9.92 -15.87
C ASN A 221 -9.91 -10.08 -14.68
N TYR A 222 -10.26 -8.98 -14.06
CA TYR A 222 -11.26 -8.90 -13.00
C TYR A 222 -12.11 -7.64 -13.22
N GLN A 223 -13.34 -7.73 -12.79
CA GLN A 223 -14.24 -6.58 -12.86
C GLN A 223 -13.85 -5.59 -11.77
N THR A 224 -13.41 -4.41 -12.16
CA THR A 224 -12.94 -3.35 -11.24
C THR A 224 -14.02 -2.36 -10.90
N ARG A 225 -15.00 -2.17 -11.82
CA ARG A 225 -16.16 -1.34 -11.54
C ARG A 225 -17.08 -2.05 -10.55
N THR A 226 -17.28 -1.42 -9.39
CA THR A 226 -18.16 -1.94 -8.35
C THR A 226 -19.12 -0.86 -7.89
N PHE A 227 -20.36 -1.27 -7.58
CA PHE A 227 -21.36 -0.43 -6.97
C PHE A 227 -21.59 -0.90 -5.54
N THR A 228 -21.43 0.01 -4.59
CA THR A 228 -21.59 -0.27 -3.17
C THR A 228 -22.71 0.59 -2.62
N ILE A 229 -23.61 -0.02 -1.87
CA ILE A 229 -24.64 0.67 -1.09
C ILE A 229 -24.44 0.27 0.36
N TYR A 230 -24.20 1.24 1.22
CA TYR A 230 -24.10 1.05 2.65
C TYR A 230 -25.18 1.87 3.35
N VAL A 231 -25.99 1.22 4.20
CA VAL A 231 -27.04 1.87 4.99
C VAL A 231 -26.79 1.60 6.47
N SER A 232 -26.72 2.67 7.25
CA SER A 232 -26.52 2.60 8.71
C SER A 232 -27.63 3.39 9.40
N TYR A 233 -28.27 2.76 10.37
CA TYR A 233 -29.31 3.40 11.20
C TYR A 233 -28.99 3.26 12.69
N LYS A 234 -28.96 4.40 13.39
CA LYS A 234 -28.74 4.45 14.85
C LYS A 234 -30.10 4.31 15.56
N LEU A 235 -30.35 3.13 16.16
CA LEU A 235 -31.63 2.80 16.81
C LEU A 235 -31.92 3.58 18.08
N SER A 236 -30.94 4.01 18.87
CA SER A 236 -31.14 4.92 20.00
C SER A 236 -29.86 5.52 20.55
N ASN A 237 -29.98 6.72 21.13
CA ASN A 237 -29.00 7.26 22.08
C ASN A 237 -29.24 6.73 23.52
N LEU A 238 -30.04 5.69 23.69
CA LEU A 238 -30.53 5.20 24.98
C LEU A 238 -29.61 4.21 25.69
N ILE A 239 -28.46 3.90 25.14
CA ILE A 239 -27.40 3.28 25.91
C ILE A 239 -26.50 4.42 26.45
N SER A 240 -27.06 5.24 27.31
CA SER A 240 -26.29 5.83 28.40
C SER A 240 -25.64 4.66 29.10
N SER A 241 -24.34 4.47 28.91
CA SER A 241 -23.57 3.58 29.77
C SER A 241 -23.79 4.08 31.19
N LYS A 242 -24.70 3.44 31.95
CA LYS A 242 -24.66 3.54 33.40
C LYS A 242 -23.21 3.17 33.73
N LYS A 243 -22.40 4.19 34.06
CA LYS A 243 -21.15 3.93 34.76
C LYS A 243 -21.54 3.07 35.95
N TYR A 244 -21.22 1.80 35.87
CA TYR A 244 -21.27 0.92 37.02
C TYR A 244 -20.30 1.56 38.02
N LYS A 245 -20.83 2.35 38.97
CA LYS A 245 -20.11 2.71 40.17
C LYS A 245 -19.93 1.37 40.90
N GLY A 246 -18.82 0.69 40.61
CA GLY A 246 -18.37 -0.38 41.45
C GLY A 246 -18.30 0.20 42.86
N ASN A 247 -19.16 -0.30 43.75
CA ASN A 247 -18.94 -0.14 45.17
C ASN A 247 -17.58 -0.75 45.46
N THR A 248 -16.56 0.09 45.48
CA THR A 248 -15.33 -0.24 46.16
C THR A 248 -15.71 -0.24 47.64
N THR A 249 -15.99 -1.42 48.15
CA THR A 249 -16.06 -1.72 49.59
C THR A 249 -14.68 -1.49 50.19
N ASN A 250 -14.34 -0.19 50.38
CA ASN A 250 -13.19 0.21 51.17
C ASN A 250 -13.42 0.05 52.69
N ASP A 251 -14.57 -0.51 53.07
CA ASP A 251 -14.92 -0.69 54.48
C ASP A 251 -14.50 -2.04 55.07
N GLU A 252 -14.13 -3.03 54.24
CA GLU A 252 -13.65 -4.32 54.75
C GLU A 252 -12.13 -4.37 55.05
N ILE A 253 -11.34 -3.43 54.52
CA ILE A 253 -9.89 -3.40 54.77
C ILE A 253 -9.57 -2.71 56.13
N LYS A 254 -10.53 -2.04 56.78
CA LYS A 254 -10.34 -1.42 58.11
C LYS A 254 -10.63 -2.32 59.30
N ARG A 255 -10.88 -3.62 59.06
CA ARG A 255 -11.19 -4.60 60.13
C ARG A 255 -10.20 -5.76 60.23
N LEU A 256 -9.01 -5.63 59.62
CA LEU A 256 -7.91 -6.57 59.85
C LEU A 256 -6.74 -5.86 60.52
#